data_827fa25ad94746fdcac92114c1c20db9
#
_entry.id   827fa25ad94746fdcac92114c1c20db9
#
_cell.length_a   1.000
_cell.length_b   1.000
_cell.length_c   1.000
_cell.angle_alpha   90.00
_cell.angle_beta   90.00
_cell.angle_gamma   90.00
#
_symmetry.space_group_name_H-M   'P 1'
#
loop_
_entity.id
_entity.type
_entity.pdbx_description
1 polymer ?
#
loop_
_entity_poly.entity_id
_entity_poly.type
_entity_poly.pdbx_seq_one_letter_code
_entity_poly.pdbx_strand_id
1 'polypeptide(L)'
;MKKYWFKALLAGLFVIAFNQSCSDLKETLYDQVKSDEFFKSDDEFIAALGAAYTNLYGFENHGSYMALQEVSSDEAMIPQRGGDWYDGGQWLNAHRAEFNPQDDNVKNSWLFLFGGVNTCNRLIFQFNKLISEGAVDPALATPFLSELRTLRALWYLWLVDGFGNVPIVDRFDVAADFKPATKTRAEVYAFIEKELNESVPNLPKKVDGSTYARINYYTGKAIQAKLYLNAQVYKGAPEFDKAIAATDEIINSGNYSLESNYFSNFNTDNSGSKEFIFAIPYDKVNAQGFNLPQMTLHYTSQQTFNLTDQPWNGYCSLAEFYNSYQDGDVRKGVSGNQAIRANFLAGKQFQSNGKDQLQDPSADDSDGPGVVFTPEINAHFPNCQRQAGVRIGKFEFANKATPNLSNDFPIFRYADILLVKAEALWRKSAGDASALALVNQIRTRAGVAAFTSLTADDLLAERGREMFFEAWRRSDLVRFGKYDAKRQWKPATQPCKQVWPIPRSQIDANSNLKQNPCY
;
A
#
# COMPACT_ATOMS: atom_id res chain seq x y z
N MET A 1 11.33 85.81 18.41
CA MET A 1 12.07 84.67 18.90
C MET A 1 11.30 83.73 19.89
N LYS A 2 10.36 84.24 20.70
CA LYS A 2 9.61 83.37 21.68
C LYS A 2 8.61 82.40 21.06
N LYS A 3 8.16 82.56 19.82
CA LYS A 3 7.14 81.71 19.14
C LYS A 3 7.73 80.38 18.56
N TYR A 4 9.03 80.33 18.32
CA TYR A 4 9.69 79.17 17.78
C TYR A 4 10.17 78.18 18.86
N TRP A 5 10.47 78.67 20.04
CA TRP A 5 10.87 77.83 21.19
C TRP A 5 9.70 76.97 21.70
N PHE A 6 8.48 77.48 21.66
CA PHE A 6 7.28 76.74 22.09
C PHE A 6 6.93 75.61 21.14
N LYS A 7 7.16 75.81 19.83
CA LYS A 7 6.96 74.77 18.82
C LYS A 7 8.04 73.68 18.87
N ALA A 8 9.28 74.02 19.22
CA ALA A 8 10.37 73.07 19.42
C ALA A 8 10.16 72.21 20.68
N LEU A 9 9.62 72.80 21.77
CA LEU A 9 9.31 72.09 23.02
C LEU A 9 8.12 71.14 22.82
N LEU A 10 7.08 71.49 22.06
CA LEU A 10 5.94 70.62 21.73
C LEU A 10 6.37 69.47 20.79
N ALA A 11 7.27 69.70 19.82
CA ALA A 11 7.81 68.65 18.95
C ALA A 11 8.70 67.69 19.72
N GLY A 12 9.51 68.16 20.70
CA GLY A 12 10.32 67.33 21.59
C GLY A 12 9.48 66.45 22.51
N LEU A 13 8.39 66.95 23.07
CA LEU A 13 7.45 66.18 23.89
C LEU A 13 6.69 65.11 23.09
N PHE A 14 6.40 65.37 21.79
CA PHE A 14 5.75 64.40 20.92
C PHE A 14 6.68 63.24 20.52
N VAL A 15 8.00 63.47 20.40
CA VAL A 15 8.99 62.43 20.11
C VAL A 15 9.28 61.55 21.35
N ILE A 16 9.19 62.10 22.58
CA ILE A 16 9.37 61.33 23.80
C ILE A 16 8.12 60.46 24.12
N ALA A 17 6.93 60.86 23.70
CA ALA A 17 5.69 60.09 23.90
C ALA A 17 5.58 58.87 23.00
N PHE A 18 6.36 58.77 21.91
CA PHE A 18 6.36 57.63 20.98
C PHE A 18 7.41 56.53 21.31
N ASN A 19 8.25 56.74 22.31
CA ASN A 19 9.29 55.77 22.69
C ASN A 19 8.99 54.97 23.97
N GLN A 20 7.72 54.95 24.42
CA GLN A 20 7.30 54.10 25.56
C GLN A 20 6.24 53.08 25.13
N SER A 21 6.41 52.45 23.96
CA SER A 21 5.62 51.28 23.62
C SER A 21 6.53 50.04 23.53
N CYS A 22 7.21 49.71 24.62
CA CYS A 22 7.58 48.36 24.95
C CYS A 22 6.44 47.76 25.79
N SER A 23 5.33 47.43 25.16
CA SER A 23 4.45 46.43 25.71
C SER A 23 5.08 45.09 25.39
N ASP A 24 5.43 44.33 26.40
CA ASP A 24 5.60 42.88 26.30
C ASP A 24 4.34 42.34 25.65
N LEU A 25 4.34 42.25 24.32
CA LEU A 25 3.40 41.45 23.57
C LEU A 25 3.72 40.01 23.90
N LYS A 26 3.18 39.49 24.99
CA LYS A 26 2.97 38.08 25.14
C LYS A 26 2.00 37.68 24.01
N GLU A 27 2.59 37.29 22.92
CA GLU A 27 1.87 36.62 21.84
C GLU A 27 1.23 35.37 22.43
N THR A 28 -0.02 35.45 22.82
CA THR A 28 -0.84 34.28 23.05
C THR A 28 -1.17 33.73 21.66
N LEU A 29 -0.30 32.87 21.16
CA LEU A 29 -0.56 32.05 19.98
C LEU A 29 -1.73 31.13 20.33
N TYR A 30 -2.93 31.50 19.94
CA TYR A 30 -4.15 30.71 20.12
C TYR A 30 -4.14 29.40 19.29
N ASP A 31 -3.17 29.24 18.37
CA ASP A 31 -3.02 28.09 17.50
C ASP A 31 -1.80 27.19 17.80
N GLN A 32 -1.04 27.47 18.84
CA GLN A 32 0.02 26.58 19.31
C GLN A 32 -0.27 26.12 20.71
N VAL A 33 -0.73 24.87 20.84
CA VAL A 33 -0.77 24.18 22.12
C VAL A 33 0.67 24.09 22.62
N LYS A 34 0.98 24.63 23.82
CA LYS A 34 2.30 24.50 24.40
C LYS A 34 2.62 23.02 24.59
N SER A 35 3.79 22.58 24.17
CA SER A 35 4.21 21.16 24.25
C SER A 35 4.12 20.57 25.66
N ASP A 36 4.25 21.41 26.70
CA ASP A 36 4.20 21.05 28.12
C ASP A 36 2.77 20.79 28.63
N GLU A 37 1.74 21.21 27.88
CA GLU A 37 0.33 20.99 28.21
C GLU A 37 -0.32 19.91 27.33
N PHE A 38 0.34 19.47 26.27
CA PHE A 38 -0.08 18.41 25.35
C PHE A 38 0.57 17.07 25.77
N PHE A 39 0.01 15.94 25.36
CA PHE A 39 0.47 14.58 25.67
C PHE A 39 0.24 14.12 27.12
N LYS A 40 -0.91 14.52 27.70
CA LYS A 40 -1.34 14.07 29.05
C LYS A 40 -2.39 12.97 29.02
N SER A 41 -2.94 12.66 27.85
CA SER A 41 -3.99 11.67 27.64
C SER A 41 -3.71 10.81 26.40
N ASP A 42 -4.32 9.62 26.34
CA ASP A 42 -4.29 8.74 25.17
C ASP A 42 -4.79 9.44 23.89
N ASP A 43 -5.83 10.28 24.00
CA ASP A 43 -6.42 10.98 22.86
C ASP A 43 -5.43 11.95 22.21
N GLU A 44 -4.59 12.61 23.00
CA GLU A 44 -3.56 13.54 22.48
C GLU A 44 -2.43 12.79 21.78
N PHE A 45 -2.02 11.62 22.31
CA PHE A 45 -1.08 10.75 21.61
C PHE A 45 -1.66 10.21 20.30
N ILE A 46 -2.94 9.78 20.31
CA ILE A 46 -3.64 9.31 19.11
C ILE A 46 -3.71 10.41 18.05
N ALA A 47 -4.02 11.64 18.45
CA ALA A 47 -4.03 12.78 17.52
C ALA A 47 -2.65 13.03 16.89
N ALA A 48 -1.57 12.92 17.67
CA ALA A 48 -0.21 13.07 17.17
C ALA A 48 0.19 11.93 16.21
N LEU A 49 -0.25 10.69 16.49
CA LEU A 49 -0.04 9.54 15.61
C LEU A 49 -0.70 9.71 14.25
N GLY A 50 -1.78 10.48 14.15
CA GLY A 50 -2.48 10.75 12.90
C GLY A 50 -1.53 11.15 11.77
N ALA A 51 -0.50 11.95 12.07
CA ALA A 51 0.51 12.34 11.08
C ALA A 51 1.31 11.14 10.50
N ALA A 52 1.54 10.07 11.27
CA ALA A 52 2.21 8.88 10.77
C ALA A 52 1.30 8.04 9.86
N TYR A 53 0.01 7.96 10.21
CA TYR A 53 -0.98 7.21 9.44
C TYR A 53 -1.40 7.90 8.15
N THR A 54 -1.42 9.24 8.10
CA THR A 54 -1.75 9.97 6.86
C THR A 54 -0.79 9.68 5.70
N ASN A 55 0.46 9.29 5.98
CA ASN A 55 1.37 8.84 4.93
C ASN A 55 0.85 7.59 4.20
N LEU A 56 0.09 6.73 4.86
CA LEU A 56 -0.46 5.51 4.26
C LEU A 56 -1.46 5.79 3.14
N TYR A 57 -2.14 6.94 3.15
CA TYR A 57 -3.08 7.30 2.08
C TYR A 57 -2.44 7.40 0.69
N GLY A 58 -1.12 7.53 0.60
CA GLY A 58 -0.39 7.43 -0.65
C GLY A 58 -0.19 6.00 -1.17
N PHE A 59 -0.62 4.95 -0.43
CA PHE A 59 -0.35 3.55 -0.79
C PHE A 59 -1.00 3.16 -2.12
N GLU A 60 -2.29 3.42 -2.30
CA GLU A 60 -3.07 3.05 -3.49
C GLU A 60 -2.90 4.07 -4.64
N ASN A 61 -2.08 5.10 -4.46
CA ASN A 61 -1.77 6.04 -5.52
C ASN A 61 -1.06 5.34 -6.69
N HIS A 62 -1.64 5.46 -7.89
CA HIS A 62 -1.14 4.81 -9.10
C HIS A 62 0.31 5.14 -9.49
N GLY A 63 0.88 6.21 -8.98
CA GLY A 63 2.24 6.65 -9.31
C GLY A 63 3.33 6.13 -8.39
N SER A 64 3.01 5.23 -7.43
CA SER A 64 3.96 4.84 -6.39
C SER A 64 4.04 3.33 -6.13
N TYR A 65 4.28 2.94 -4.89
CA TYR A 65 4.64 1.58 -4.47
C TYR A 65 3.66 0.50 -4.93
N MET A 66 2.35 0.69 -4.69
CA MET A 66 1.33 -0.32 -5.04
C MET A 66 1.30 -0.58 -6.54
N ALA A 67 1.37 0.48 -7.35
CA ALA A 67 1.41 0.35 -8.80
C ALA A 67 2.62 -0.46 -9.29
N LEU A 68 3.81 -0.26 -8.70
CA LEU A 68 4.99 -1.06 -9.03
C LEU A 68 4.81 -2.52 -8.62
N GLN A 69 4.22 -2.82 -7.46
CA GLN A 69 3.93 -4.18 -7.02
C GLN A 69 3.01 -4.90 -8.01
N GLU A 70 1.92 -4.25 -8.41
CA GLU A 70 0.92 -4.85 -9.28
C GLU A 70 1.39 -4.99 -10.74
N VAL A 71 1.89 -3.89 -11.32
CA VAL A 71 2.28 -3.87 -12.74
C VAL A 71 3.50 -4.75 -13.03
N SER A 72 4.40 -4.93 -12.06
CA SER A 72 5.54 -5.85 -12.22
C SER A 72 5.23 -7.31 -11.89
N SER A 73 3.97 -7.62 -11.53
CA SER A 73 3.47 -8.98 -11.31
C SER A 73 2.91 -9.62 -12.59
N ASP A 74 2.21 -10.74 -12.45
CA ASP A 74 1.42 -11.40 -13.50
C ASP A 74 -0.09 -11.10 -13.37
N GLU A 75 -0.50 -10.24 -12.43
CA GLU A 75 -1.90 -9.92 -12.17
C GLU A 75 -2.41 -8.77 -13.02
N ALA A 76 -1.60 -7.72 -13.19
CA ALA A 76 -2.01 -6.51 -13.85
C ALA A 76 -0.92 -5.90 -14.74
N MET A 77 -1.34 -5.09 -15.70
CA MET A 77 -0.47 -4.26 -16.52
C MET A 77 -1.15 -2.95 -16.89
N ILE A 78 -0.38 -1.99 -17.35
CA ILE A 78 -0.85 -0.75 -17.96
C ILE A 78 -0.30 -0.69 -19.38
N PRO A 79 -1.09 -1.06 -20.40
CA PRO A 79 -0.67 -0.94 -21.79
C PRO A 79 -0.86 0.49 -22.30
N GLN A 80 0.00 0.91 -23.24
CA GLN A 80 -0.20 2.18 -23.92
C GLN A 80 -1.42 2.10 -24.85
N ARG A 81 -2.36 3.04 -24.70
CA ARG A 81 -3.59 3.12 -25.49
C ARG A 81 -3.60 4.43 -26.28
N GLY A 82 -3.18 4.36 -27.54
CA GLY A 82 -2.99 5.58 -28.33
C GLY A 82 -1.98 6.54 -27.72
N GLY A 83 -2.39 7.77 -27.43
CA GLY A 83 -1.56 8.77 -26.74
C GLY A 83 -1.44 8.56 -25.23
N ASP A 84 -2.30 7.73 -24.62
CA ASP A 84 -2.39 7.57 -23.18
C ASP A 84 -1.45 6.47 -22.66
N TRP A 85 -0.93 6.66 -21.43
CA TRP A 85 -0.13 5.67 -20.68
C TRP A 85 1.24 5.33 -21.26
N TYR A 86 1.79 6.16 -22.15
CA TYR A 86 3.20 6.03 -22.53
C TYR A 86 4.12 6.40 -21.36
N ASP A 87 3.91 7.59 -20.78
CA ASP A 87 4.59 8.10 -19.57
C ASP A 87 6.10 7.82 -19.57
N GLY A 88 6.77 8.10 -20.69
CA GLY A 88 8.20 7.81 -20.85
C GLY A 88 8.57 6.33 -20.89
N GLY A 89 7.60 5.42 -20.99
CA GLY A 89 7.80 3.98 -21.01
C GLY A 89 7.86 3.32 -19.61
N GLN A 90 7.64 4.08 -18.53
CA GLN A 90 7.80 3.56 -17.17
C GLN A 90 6.90 2.35 -16.85
N TRP A 91 5.68 2.27 -17.41
CA TRP A 91 4.76 1.14 -17.22
C TRP A 91 5.21 -0.09 -17.99
N LEU A 92 5.72 0.11 -19.21
CA LEU A 92 6.35 -0.94 -20.00
C LEU A 92 7.56 -1.51 -19.26
N ASN A 93 8.45 -0.63 -18.77
CA ASN A 93 9.64 -1.01 -18.02
C ASN A 93 9.27 -1.80 -16.75
N ALA A 94 8.27 -1.33 -16.00
CA ALA A 94 7.81 -2.00 -14.78
C ALA A 94 7.30 -3.41 -15.07
N HIS A 95 6.40 -3.59 -16.07
CA HIS A 95 5.85 -4.90 -16.41
C HIS A 95 6.92 -5.88 -16.88
N ARG A 96 7.90 -5.41 -17.62
CA ARG A 96 9.00 -6.22 -18.16
C ARG A 96 10.13 -6.47 -17.17
N ALA A 97 10.07 -5.86 -15.98
CA ALA A 97 11.16 -5.82 -15.00
C ALA A 97 12.47 -5.23 -15.59
N GLU A 98 12.32 -4.29 -16.50
CA GLU A 98 13.39 -3.50 -17.13
C GLU A 98 13.50 -2.10 -16.53
N PHE A 99 13.22 -1.97 -15.22
CA PHE A 99 13.17 -0.69 -14.50
C PHE A 99 14.35 0.22 -14.80
N ASN A 100 14.07 1.52 -14.98
CA ASN A 100 15.08 2.55 -15.13
C ASN A 100 15.20 3.35 -13.81
N PRO A 101 16.43 3.61 -13.30
CA PRO A 101 16.63 4.47 -12.13
C PRO A 101 16.05 5.88 -12.26
N GLN A 102 15.69 6.31 -13.46
CA GLN A 102 15.09 7.61 -13.75
C GLN A 102 13.55 7.56 -13.85
N ASP A 103 12.93 6.39 -13.83
CA ASP A 103 11.48 6.25 -13.90
C ASP A 103 10.81 6.92 -12.68
N ASP A 104 9.78 7.71 -12.93
CA ASP A 104 9.08 8.46 -11.87
C ASP A 104 8.39 7.53 -10.88
N ASN A 105 7.80 6.41 -11.31
CA ASN A 105 7.17 5.43 -10.43
C ASN A 105 8.19 4.81 -9.44
N VAL A 106 9.43 4.58 -9.85
CA VAL A 106 10.53 4.11 -8.98
C VAL A 106 10.89 5.19 -7.96
N LYS A 107 11.08 6.44 -8.42
CA LYS A 107 11.38 7.59 -7.56
C LYS A 107 10.26 7.85 -6.53
N ASN A 108 9.02 7.88 -6.99
CA ASN A 108 7.87 8.13 -6.13
C ASN A 108 7.67 7.02 -5.08
N SER A 109 7.92 5.76 -5.45
CA SER A 109 7.89 4.64 -4.48
C SER A 109 8.93 4.80 -3.38
N TRP A 110 10.16 5.19 -3.73
CA TRP A 110 11.21 5.46 -2.75
C TRP A 110 10.82 6.61 -1.81
N LEU A 111 10.36 7.72 -2.37
CA LEU A 111 9.97 8.90 -1.59
C LEU A 111 8.78 8.62 -0.68
N PHE A 112 7.79 7.87 -1.17
CA PHE A 112 6.64 7.45 -0.38
C PHE A 112 7.06 6.61 0.83
N LEU A 113 7.87 5.57 0.62
CA LEU A 113 8.28 4.66 1.68
C LEU A 113 9.19 5.35 2.72
N PHE A 114 10.19 6.11 2.28
CA PHE A 114 11.05 6.87 3.20
C PHE A 114 10.34 8.06 3.86
N GLY A 115 9.30 8.61 3.23
CA GLY A 115 8.41 9.59 3.85
C GLY A 115 7.75 9.05 5.10
N GLY A 116 7.23 7.81 5.02
CA GLY A 116 6.66 7.11 6.17
C GLY A 116 7.68 6.82 7.27
N VAL A 117 8.88 6.33 6.91
CA VAL A 117 10.00 6.13 7.85
C VAL A 117 10.35 7.43 8.57
N ASN A 118 10.50 8.53 7.81
CA ASN A 118 10.91 9.81 8.36
C ASN A 118 9.86 10.39 9.33
N THR A 119 8.58 10.24 9.01
CA THR A 119 7.50 10.68 9.92
C THR A 119 7.49 9.87 11.21
N CYS A 120 7.67 8.54 11.14
CA CYS A 120 7.82 7.72 12.35
C CYS A 120 9.02 8.16 13.18
N ASN A 121 10.19 8.38 12.56
CA ASN A 121 11.40 8.85 13.26
C ASN A 121 11.18 10.19 13.96
N ARG A 122 10.51 11.14 13.30
CA ARG A 122 10.19 12.45 13.87
C ARG A 122 9.33 12.34 15.12
N LEU A 123 8.26 11.55 15.05
CA LEU A 123 7.37 11.38 16.20
C LEU A 123 8.03 10.59 17.35
N ILE A 124 8.81 9.56 17.04
CA ILE A 124 9.60 8.82 18.05
C ILE A 124 10.57 9.77 18.75
N PHE A 125 11.26 10.63 17.99
CA PHE A 125 12.16 11.63 18.58
C PHE A 125 11.40 12.61 19.48
N GLN A 126 10.26 13.14 19.03
CA GLN A 126 9.43 14.06 19.81
C GLN A 126 8.95 13.43 21.13
N PHE A 127 8.43 12.20 21.09
CA PHE A 127 7.96 11.51 22.30
C PHE A 127 9.10 11.20 23.27
N ASN A 128 10.24 10.72 22.78
CA ASN A 128 11.42 10.47 23.62
C ASN A 128 11.94 11.76 24.26
N LYS A 129 11.92 12.89 23.54
CA LYS A 129 12.30 14.20 24.08
C LYS A 129 11.38 14.59 25.25
N LEU A 130 10.07 14.51 25.09
CA LEU A 130 9.10 14.81 26.15
C LEU A 130 9.27 13.91 27.39
N ILE A 131 9.57 12.63 27.18
CA ILE A 131 9.89 11.69 28.27
C ILE A 131 11.17 12.14 28.99
N SER A 132 12.21 12.50 28.25
CA SER A 132 13.51 12.91 28.84
C SER A 132 13.42 14.24 29.60
N GLU A 133 12.51 15.11 29.24
CA GLU A 133 12.20 16.38 29.90
C GLU A 133 11.26 16.20 31.12
N GLY A 134 10.77 14.98 31.37
CA GLY A 134 9.81 14.68 32.43
C GLY A 134 8.39 15.21 32.17
N ALA A 135 8.11 15.65 30.95
CA ALA A 135 6.80 16.18 30.56
C ALA A 135 5.74 15.08 30.36
N VAL A 136 6.17 13.85 30.08
CA VAL A 136 5.30 12.68 29.81
C VAL A 136 5.78 11.49 30.63
N ASP A 137 4.82 10.75 31.21
CA ASP A 137 5.09 9.47 31.85
C ASP A 137 5.51 8.42 30.80
N PRO A 138 6.71 7.81 30.95
CA PRO A 138 7.17 6.74 30.06
C PRO A 138 6.18 5.58 29.90
N ALA A 139 5.44 5.23 30.96
CA ALA A 139 4.48 4.14 30.92
C ALA A 139 3.29 4.47 30.00
N LEU A 140 2.83 5.72 29.98
CA LEU A 140 1.79 6.19 29.08
C LEU A 140 2.28 6.22 27.61
N ALA A 141 3.50 6.67 27.35
CA ALA A 141 4.05 6.82 26.01
C ALA A 141 4.48 5.49 25.36
N THR A 142 4.80 4.47 26.15
CA THR A 142 5.38 3.20 25.66
C THR A 142 4.52 2.51 24.58
N PRO A 143 3.20 2.35 24.71
CA PRO A 143 2.37 1.75 23.67
C PRO A 143 2.44 2.54 22.35
N PHE A 144 2.40 3.87 22.39
CA PHE A 144 2.43 4.73 21.21
C PHE A 144 3.81 4.75 20.53
N LEU A 145 4.90 4.73 21.30
CA LEU A 145 6.26 4.53 20.76
C LEU A 145 6.38 3.17 20.07
N SER A 146 5.79 2.14 20.67
CA SER A 146 5.79 0.79 20.10
C SER A 146 4.95 0.72 18.83
N GLU A 147 3.84 1.44 18.76
CA GLU A 147 3.02 1.59 17.55
C GLU A 147 3.81 2.25 16.42
N LEU A 148 4.50 3.35 16.68
CA LEU A 148 5.36 4.04 15.70
C LEU A 148 6.54 3.17 15.22
N ARG A 149 7.17 2.42 16.12
CA ARG A 149 8.28 1.51 15.77
C ARG A 149 7.77 0.35 14.90
N THR A 150 6.61 -0.20 15.22
CA THR A 150 5.98 -1.26 14.43
C THR A 150 5.55 -0.75 13.05
N LEU A 151 5.01 0.47 12.96
CA LEU A 151 4.69 1.10 11.70
C LEU A 151 5.96 1.38 10.87
N ARG A 152 7.06 1.84 11.49
CA ARG A 152 8.36 1.97 10.83
C ARG A 152 8.87 0.64 10.30
N ALA A 153 8.69 -0.44 11.05
CA ALA A 153 9.04 -1.79 10.60
C ALA A 153 8.23 -2.21 9.36
N LEU A 154 6.95 -1.83 9.25
CA LEU A 154 6.13 -2.06 8.05
C LEU A 154 6.70 -1.30 6.84
N TRP A 155 7.07 -0.03 6.99
CA TRP A 155 7.71 0.74 5.92
C TRP A 155 9.01 0.08 5.44
N TYR A 156 9.84 -0.42 6.37
CA TYR A 156 11.05 -1.15 6.03
C TYR A 156 10.78 -2.53 5.42
N LEU A 157 9.68 -3.20 5.77
CA LEU A 157 9.25 -4.43 5.10
C LEU A 157 8.97 -4.18 3.62
N TRP A 158 8.28 -3.10 3.29
CA TRP A 158 8.04 -2.71 1.91
C TRP A 158 9.32 -2.26 1.19
N LEU A 159 10.23 -1.55 1.89
CA LEU A 159 11.54 -1.16 1.35
C LEU A 159 12.41 -2.38 1.02
N VAL A 160 12.54 -3.33 1.94
CA VAL A 160 13.37 -4.53 1.73
C VAL A 160 12.79 -5.46 0.67
N ASP A 161 11.46 -5.49 0.52
CA ASP A 161 10.81 -6.25 -0.54
C ASP A 161 11.06 -5.64 -1.92
N GLY A 162 10.77 -4.34 -2.08
CA GLY A 162 10.88 -3.63 -3.35
C GLY A 162 12.32 -3.32 -3.76
N PHE A 163 13.08 -2.65 -2.89
CA PHE A 163 14.43 -2.15 -3.21
C PHE A 163 15.57 -3.04 -2.73
N GLY A 164 15.30 -3.99 -1.83
CA GLY A 164 16.32 -4.90 -1.32
C GLY A 164 17.34 -4.24 -0.39
N ASN A 165 18.45 -3.75 -0.96
CA ASN A 165 19.49 -3.06 -0.21
C ASN A 165 19.14 -1.58 -0.06
N VAL A 166 18.90 -1.12 1.17
CA VAL A 166 18.50 0.27 1.46
C VAL A 166 19.22 0.81 2.69
N PRO A 167 19.37 2.12 2.85
CA PRO A 167 19.91 2.68 4.09
C PRO A 167 18.94 2.47 5.26
N ILE A 168 19.47 2.23 6.45
CA ILE A 168 18.70 2.24 7.71
C ILE A 168 18.86 3.62 8.34
N VAL A 169 17.72 4.31 8.52
CA VAL A 169 17.61 5.60 9.21
C VAL A 169 16.58 5.43 10.32
N ASP A 170 17.04 5.37 11.57
CA ASP A 170 16.23 5.05 12.75
C ASP A 170 16.09 6.24 13.72
N ARG A 171 16.59 7.42 13.33
CA ARG A 171 16.54 8.65 14.13
C ARG A 171 16.24 9.87 13.24
N PHE A 172 15.76 10.94 13.87
CA PHE A 172 15.36 12.18 13.21
C PHE A 172 16.41 13.29 13.36
N ASP A 173 17.06 13.38 14.51
CA ASP A 173 18.05 14.40 14.89
C ASP A 173 19.43 14.14 14.26
N VAL A 174 19.48 14.20 12.94
CA VAL A 174 20.71 13.97 12.18
C VAL A 174 21.30 15.29 11.69
N ALA A 175 22.64 15.33 11.53
CA ALA A 175 23.32 16.48 10.97
C ALA A 175 22.86 16.76 9.53
N ALA A 176 22.93 18.02 9.09
CA ALA A 176 22.48 18.43 7.76
C ALA A 176 23.22 17.73 6.60
N ASP A 177 24.45 17.29 6.85
CA ASP A 177 25.29 16.54 5.89
C ASP A 177 25.21 15.03 6.08
N PHE A 178 24.29 14.54 6.90
CA PHE A 178 24.11 13.10 7.16
C PHE A 178 23.77 12.34 5.86
N LYS A 179 24.64 11.41 5.50
CA LYS A 179 24.52 10.56 4.31
C LYS A 179 24.58 9.08 4.73
N PRO A 180 23.44 8.45 5.01
CA PRO A 180 23.41 7.05 5.43
C PRO A 180 23.90 6.13 4.31
N ALA A 181 24.71 5.13 4.67
CA ALA A 181 25.20 4.13 3.74
C ALA A 181 24.13 3.05 3.47
N THR A 182 24.17 2.48 2.28
CA THR A 182 23.36 1.30 1.93
C THR A 182 23.70 0.15 2.88
N LYS A 183 22.65 -0.48 3.40
CA LYS A 183 22.68 -1.73 4.15
C LYS A 183 22.26 -2.91 3.29
N THR A 184 22.82 -4.06 3.57
CA THR A 184 22.42 -5.30 2.88
C THR A 184 20.99 -5.68 3.24
N ARG A 185 20.32 -6.41 2.36
CA ARG A 185 18.96 -6.94 2.58
C ARG A 185 18.85 -7.70 3.90
N ALA A 186 19.89 -8.47 4.27
CA ALA A 186 19.95 -9.20 5.53
C ALA A 186 20.07 -8.28 6.75
N GLU A 187 20.84 -7.17 6.67
CA GLU A 187 20.91 -6.17 7.75
C GLU A 187 19.56 -5.45 7.93
N VAL A 188 18.88 -5.12 6.83
CA VAL A 188 17.53 -4.53 6.88
C VAL A 188 16.52 -5.51 7.49
N TYR A 189 16.56 -6.79 7.11
CA TYR A 189 15.76 -7.84 7.76
C TYR A 189 15.99 -7.88 9.27
N ALA A 190 17.24 -7.90 9.72
CA ALA A 190 17.59 -7.94 11.14
C ALA A 190 17.10 -6.69 11.89
N PHE A 191 17.14 -5.53 11.25
CA PHE A 191 16.59 -4.29 11.81
C PHE A 191 15.08 -4.39 12.00
N ILE A 192 14.34 -4.85 10.97
CA ILE A 192 12.88 -5.05 11.05
C ILE A 192 12.53 -6.04 12.16
N GLU A 193 13.22 -7.18 12.20
CA GLU A 193 12.99 -8.22 13.23
C GLU A 193 13.22 -7.65 14.64
N LYS A 194 14.29 -6.89 14.84
CA LYS A 194 14.57 -6.21 16.13
C LYS A 194 13.45 -5.25 16.52
N GLU A 195 13.04 -4.35 15.60
CA GLU A 195 11.97 -3.40 15.85
C GLU A 195 10.68 -4.10 16.30
N LEU A 196 10.30 -5.16 15.58
CA LEU A 196 9.08 -5.92 15.90
C LEU A 196 9.18 -6.70 17.22
N ASN A 197 10.32 -7.32 17.50
CA ASN A 197 10.50 -8.09 18.73
C ASN A 197 10.47 -7.21 19.98
N GLU A 198 10.95 -5.98 19.88
CA GLU A 198 10.96 -5.03 20.99
C GLU A 198 9.64 -4.25 21.13
N SER A 199 8.91 -4.01 20.03
CA SER A 199 7.70 -3.17 20.07
C SER A 199 6.40 -3.98 20.21
N VAL A 200 6.24 -5.09 19.49
CA VAL A 200 4.98 -5.84 19.45
C VAL A 200 4.48 -6.28 20.84
N PRO A 201 5.34 -6.73 21.79
CA PRO A 201 4.86 -7.11 23.12
C PRO A 201 4.16 -5.98 23.90
N ASN A 202 4.43 -4.72 23.57
CA ASN A 202 3.88 -3.55 24.26
C ASN A 202 2.60 -3.00 23.58
N LEU A 203 2.19 -3.59 22.45
CA LEU A 203 1.01 -3.15 21.72
C LEU A 203 -0.27 -3.71 22.36
N PRO A 204 -1.39 -2.96 22.26
CA PRO A 204 -2.68 -3.44 22.79
C PRO A 204 -3.16 -4.66 22.01
N LYS A 205 -3.69 -5.67 22.75
CA LYS A 205 -4.36 -6.84 22.16
C LYS A 205 -5.84 -6.63 21.90
N LYS A 206 -6.35 -5.45 22.21
CA LYS A 206 -7.74 -5.07 21.99
C LYS A 206 -8.01 -4.96 20.49
N VAL A 207 -9.18 -5.45 20.05
CA VAL A 207 -9.66 -5.36 18.66
C VAL A 207 -11.07 -4.79 18.70
N ASP A 208 -11.18 -3.49 18.47
CA ASP A 208 -12.45 -2.76 18.39
C ASP A 208 -12.26 -1.44 17.61
N GLY A 209 -13.27 -0.57 17.63
CA GLY A 209 -13.22 0.72 16.94
C GLY A 209 -12.06 1.63 17.36
N SER A 210 -11.54 1.51 18.60
CA SER A 210 -10.40 2.33 19.06
C SER A 210 -9.06 1.89 18.49
N THR A 211 -8.98 0.66 17.99
CA THR A 211 -7.77 0.07 17.36
C THR A 211 -7.96 -0.20 15.87
N TYR A 212 -9.15 0.10 15.32
CA TYR A 212 -9.40 -0.03 13.89
C TYR A 212 -8.46 0.89 13.09
N ALA A 213 -7.90 0.39 11.99
CA ALA A 213 -6.95 1.10 11.15
C ALA A 213 -5.68 1.60 11.88
N ARG A 214 -5.38 1.05 13.06
CA ARG A 214 -4.18 1.32 13.85
C ARG A 214 -3.38 0.05 14.07
N ILE A 215 -2.08 0.22 14.25
CA ILE A 215 -1.17 -0.88 14.59
C ILE A 215 -1.52 -1.38 16.01
N ASN A 216 -1.93 -2.62 16.11
CA ASN A 216 -2.14 -3.34 17.35
C ASN A 216 -1.23 -4.60 17.40
N TYR A 217 -1.34 -5.39 18.46
CA TYR A 217 -0.55 -6.61 18.63
C TYR A 217 -0.67 -7.56 17.43
N TYR A 218 -1.87 -7.77 16.92
CA TYR A 218 -2.12 -8.71 15.82
C TYR A 218 -1.62 -8.17 14.48
N THR A 219 -1.67 -6.87 14.27
CA THR A 219 -1.01 -6.24 13.12
C THR A 219 0.51 -6.45 13.16
N GLY A 220 1.12 -6.26 14.34
CA GLY A 220 2.54 -6.57 14.55
C GLY A 220 2.86 -8.04 14.25
N LYS A 221 2.00 -8.97 14.66
CA LYS A 221 2.13 -10.40 14.33
C LYS A 221 1.96 -10.69 12.84
N ALA A 222 1.08 -9.99 12.14
CA ALA A 222 0.93 -10.12 10.69
C ALA A 222 2.20 -9.64 9.95
N ILE A 223 2.80 -8.53 10.38
CA ILE A 223 4.08 -8.05 9.83
C ILE A 223 5.19 -9.08 10.10
N GLN A 224 5.27 -9.63 11.32
CA GLN A 224 6.22 -10.72 11.65
C GLN A 224 6.01 -11.95 10.76
N ALA A 225 4.76 -12.37 10.54
CA ALA A 225 4.44 -13.54 9.71
C ALA A 225 4.92 -13.33 8.26
N LYS A 226 4.70 -12.16 7.67
CA LYS A 226 5.20 -11.82 6.32
C LYS A 226 6.71 -11.74 6.26
N LEU A 227 7.35 -11.13 7.26
CA LEU A 227 8.81 -11.04 7.36
C LEU A 227 9.43 -12.44 7.38
N TYR A 228 8.92 -13.32 8.26
CA TYR A 228 9.45 -14.67 8.44
C TYR A 228 9.17 -15.59 7.25
N LEU A 229 8.01 -15.48 6.61
CA LEU A 229 7.71 -16.24 5.39
C LEU A 229 8.70 -15.92 4.27
N ASN A 230 9.13 -14.66 4.16
CA ASN A 230 10.06 -14.18 3.14
C ASN A 230 11.54 -14.22 3.58
N ALA A 231 11.86 -14.75 4.76
CA ALA A 231 13.22 -14.74 5.32
C ALA A 231 14.27 -15.38 4.39
N GLN A 232 13.91 -16.47 3.69
CA GLN A 232 14.81 -17.11 2.71
C GLN A 232 15.22 -16.13 1.59
N VAL A 233 14.28 -15.29 1.14
CA VAL A 233 14.54 -14.27 0.10
C VAL A 233 15.37 -13.12 0.66
N TYR A 234 15.09 -12.67 1.89
CA TYR A 234 15.69 -11.46 2.42
C TYR A 234 17.07 -11.69 3.06
N LYS A 235 17.26 -12.83 3.74
CA LYS A 235 18.52 -13.12 4.45
C LYS A 235 19.19 -14.46 4.07
N GLY A 236 18.63 -15.19 3.11
CA GLY A 236 19.19 -16.45 2.62
C GLY A 236 18.90 -17.68 3.52
N ALA A 237 18.09 -17.55 4.56
CA ALA A 237 17.74 -18.65 5.47
C ALA A 237 16.26 -18.63 5.83
N PRO A 238 15.54 -19.79 5.84
CA PRO A 238 14.11 -19.84 6.14
C PRO A 238 13.82 -19.66 7.63
N GLU A 239 12.65 -19.10 7.94
CA GLU A 239 12.15 -18.92 9.31
C GLU A 239 10.68 -19.38 9.43
N PHE A 240 10.36 -20.52 8.80
CA PHE A 240 8.96 -20.98 8.72
C PHE A 240 8.34 -21.27 10.09
N ASP A 241 9.11 -21.74 11.07
CA ASP A 241 8.60 -21.94 12.44
C ASP A 241 8.14 -20.62 13.08
N LYS A 242 8.91 -19.55 12.88
CA LYS A 242 8.53 -18.22 13.37
C LYS A 242 7.29 -17.69 12.63
N ALA A 243 7.17 -17.94 11.32
CA ALA A 243 6.00 -17.57 10.55
C ALA A 243 4.74 -18.29 11.07
N ILE A 244 4.83 -19.60 11.33
CA ILE A 244 3.74 -20.40 11.92
C ILE A 244 3.36 -19.85 13.28
N ALA A 245 4.34 -19.63 14.17
CA ALA A 245 4.06 -19.09 15.51
C ALA A 245 3.38 -17.72 15.48
N ALA A 246 3.81 -16.84 14.58
CA ALA A 246 3.19 -15.51 14.43
C ALA A 246 1.75 -15.60 13.90
N THR A 247 1.48 -16.51 12.96
CA THR A 247 0.12 -16.73 12.44
C THR A 247 -0.78 -17.40 13.48
N ASP A 248 -0.24 -18.30 14.31
CA ASP A 248 -0.98 -18.96 15.40
C ASP A 248 -1.50 -17.97 16.42
N GLU A 249 -0.72 -16.95 16.78
CA GLU A 249 -1.16 -15.88 17.69
C GLU A 249 -2.41 -15.14 17.16
N ILE A 250 -2.50 -14.94 15.85
CA ILE A 250 -3.65 -14.28 15.22
C ILE A 250 -4.84 -15.24 15.16
N ILE A 251 -4.63 -16.45 14.67
CA ILE A 251 -5.69 -17.46 14.47
C ILE A 251 -6.32 -17.86 15.80
N ASN A 252 -5.49 -18.15 16.81
CA ASN A 252 -5.95 -18.59 18.12
C ASN A 252 -6.57 -17.47 18.96
N SER A 253 -6.42 -16.21 18.55
CA SER A 253 -7.06 -15.09 19.26
C SER A 253 -8.59 -15.13 19.15
N GLY A 254 -9.12 -15.72 18.08
CA GLY A 254 -10.56 -15.73 17.79
C GLY A 254 -11.13 -14.38 17.38
N ASN A 255 -10.30 -13.32 17.21
CA ASN A 255 -10.77 -11.98 16.88
C ASN A 255 -11.10 -11.82 15.39
N TYR A 256 -10.61 -12.70 14.54
CA TYR A 256 -10.74 -12.60 13.09
C TYR A 256 -11.32 -13.90 12.53
N SER A 257 -12.07 -13.79 11.44
CA SER A 257 -12.64 -14.94 10.73
C SER A 257 -12.86 -14.61 9.26
N LEU A 258 -12.91 -15.64 8.40
CA LEU A 258 -13.28 -15.44 7.00
C LEU A 258 -14.69 -14.88 6.88
N GLU A 259 -14.87 -13.87 6.05
CA GLU A 259 -16.20 -13.46 5.61
C GLU A 259 -16.83 -14.57 4.76
N SER A 260 -18.11 -14.81 4.97
CA SER A 260 -18.85 -15.82 4.18
C SER A 260 -18.96 -15.44 2.71
N ASN A 261 -19.10 -14.15 2.42
CA ASN A 261 -19.02 -13.59 1.09
C ASN A 261 -17.69 -12.87 0.92
N TYR A 262 -16.86 -13.35 -0.02
CA TYR A 262 -15.57 -12.76 -0.35
C TYR A 262 -15.63 -11.25 -0.59
N PHE A 263 -16.66 -10.78 -1.31
CA PHE A 263 -16.77 -9.37 -1.68
C PHE A 263 -17.21 -8.45 -0.55
N SER A 264 -17.65 -8.98 0.59
CA SER A 264 -17.90 -8.14 1.78
C SER A 264 -16.66 -7.36 2.21
N ASN A 265 -15.47 -7.93 1.99
CA ASN A 265 -14.18 -7.27 2.25
C ASN A 265 -13.91 -6.06 1.35
N PHE A 266 -14.64 -5.88 0.27
CA PHE A 266 -14.32 -4.92 -0.81
C PHE A 266 -15.52 -4.05 -1.18
N ASN A 267 -16.56 -4.02 -0.35
CA ASN A 267 -17.70 -3.13 -0.50
C ASN A 267 -17.30 -1.67 -0.29
N THR A 268 -18.14 -0.75 -0.74
CA THR A 268 -17.95 0.69 -0.51
C THR A 268 -17.85 1.03 0.98
N ASP A 269 -18.68 0.39 1.81
CA ASP A 269 -18.53 0.37 3.28
C ASP A 269 -18.13 -1.06 3.68
N ASN A 270 -16.87 -1.23 4.01
CA ASN A 270 -16.26 -2.49 4.39
C ASN A 270 -15.54 -2.42 5.74
N SER A 271 -15.73 -1.32 6.49
CA SER A 271 -15.10 -1.10 7.80
C SER A 271 -15.46 -2.17 8.84
N GLY A 272 -16.61 -2.86 8.65
CA GLY A 272 -17.07 -3.96 9.50
C GLY A 272 -16.52 -5.34 9.15
N SER A 273 -15.57 -5.46 8.20
CA SER A 273 -15.01 -6.75 7.79
C SER A 273 -14.33 -7.47 8.95
N LYS A 274 -14.70 -8.72 9.16
CA LYS A 274 -14.10 -9.61 10.18
C LYS A 274 -12.72 -10.14 9.78
N GLU A 275 -12.33 -9.92 8.53
CA GLU A 275 -11.01 -10.32 8.05
C GLU A 275 -9.94 -9.25 8.30
N PHE A 276 -10.30 -7.97 8.47
CA PHE A 276 -9.33 -6.89 8.52
C PHE A 276 -8.51 -6.91 9.82
N ILE A 277 -7.22 -7.20 9.66
CA ILE A 277 -6.21 -7.11 10.72
C ILE A 277 -5.58 -5.72 10.71
N PHE A 278 -5.35 -5.19 9.51
CA PHE A 278 -4.93 -3.81 9.29
C PHE A 278 -5.40 -3.34 7.92
N ALA A 279 -6.09 -2.21 7.89
CA ALA A 279 -6.58 -1.58 6.68
C ALA A 279 -6.24 -0.09 6.67
N ILE A 280 -6.14 0.50 5.48
CA ILE A 280 -6.04 1.95 5.30
C ILE A 280 -7.47 2.47 5.10
N PRO A 281 -7.98 3.31 6.03
CA PRO A 281 -9.34 3.82 5.96
C PRO A 281 -9.39 5.02 5.02
N TYR A 282 -9.69 4.77 3.75
CA TYR A 282 -9.84 5.84 2.77
C TYR A 282 -11.20 6.55 2.91
N ASP A 283 -11.18 7.84 2.62
CA ASP A 283 -12.38 8.67 2.49
C ASP A 283 -12.22 9.62 1.29
N LYS A 284 -13.24 9.67 0.45
CA LYS A 284 -13.22 10.46 -0.78
C LYS A 284 -12.98 11.97 -0.59
N VAL A 285 -13.10 12.48 0.63
CA VAL A 285 -12.94 13.90 0.97
C VAL A 285 -11.70 14.11 1.85
N ASN A 286 -11.62 13.38 2.98
CA ASN A 286 -10.66 13.65 4.05
C ASN A 286 -9.41 12.76 3.99
N ALA A 287 -9.50 11.60 3.33
CA ALA A 287 -8.43 10.60 3.25
C ALA A 287 -8.30 10.06 1.82
N GLN A 288 -7.98 10.94 0.88
CA GLN A 288 -7.90 10.64 -0.54
C GLN A 288 -6.65 9.83 -0.89
N GLY A 289 -6.69 9.11 -2.02
CA GLY A 289 -5.58 8.33 -2.57
C GLY A 289 -6.04 7.07 -3.29
N PHE A 290 -7.23 6.55 -2.97
CA PHE A 290 -7.74 5.33 -3.58
C PHE A 290 -8.44 5.64 -4.92
N ASN A 291 -7.65 5.80 -5.99
CA ASN A 291 -8.14 6.25 -7.28
C ASN A 291 -8.34 5.12 -8.31
N LEU A 292 -8.58 3.89 -7.85
CA LEU A 292 -8.75 2.73 -8.71
C LEU A 292 -9.81 2.90 -9.83
N PRO A 293 -10.97 3.57 -9.62
CA PRO A 293 -11.93 3.77 -10.72
C PRO A 293 -11.31 4.50 -11.89
N GLN A 294 -10.52 5.53 -11.62
CA GLN A 294 -9.83 6.30 -12.65
C GLN A 294 -8.81 5.46 -13.39
N MET A 295 -8.08 4.63 -12.65
CA MET A 295 -6.99 3.83 -13.19
C MET A 295 -7.44 2.65 -14.05
N THR A 296 -8.55 1.97 -13.70
CA THR A 296 -8.91 0.71 -14.35
C THR A 296 -10.08 0.83 -15.32
N LEU A 297 -11.06 1.71 -15.06
CA LEU A 297 -12.27 1.78 -15.85
C LEU A 297 -12.01 2.43 -17.22
N HIS A 298 -12.74 1.93 -18.24
CA HIS A 298 -12.75 2.51 -19.56
C HIS A 298 -13.34 3.93 -19.54
N TYR A 299 -12.93 4.79 -20.44
CA TYR A 299 -13.39 6.19 -20.55
C TYR A 299 -14.92 6.32 -20.45
N THR A 300 -15.68 5.47 -21.16
CA THR A 300 -17.14 5.50 -21.17
C THR A 300 -17.81 4.80 -20.00
N SER A 301 -17.05 4.07 -19.15
CA SER A 301 -17.59 3.47 -17.92
C SER A 301 -18.04 4.52 -16.89
N GLN A 302 -17.74 5.81 -17.13
CA GLN A 302 -18.42 6.91 -16.44
C GLN A 302 -19.94 6.74 -16.45
N GLN A 303 -20.53 6.28 -17.58
CA GLN A 303 -21.97 6.05 -17.72
C GLN A 303 -22.47 4.81 -16.96
N THR A 304 -21.62 3.79 -16.77
CA THR A 304 -21.98 2.60 -15.99
C THR A 304 -22.21 2.93 -14.53
N PHE A 305 -21.29 3.70 -13.94
CA PHE A 305 -21.28 3.98 -12.51
C PHE A 305 -21.72 5.40 -12.18
N ASN A 306 -22.16 6.19 -13.20
CA ASN A 306 -22.49 7.62 -13.06
C ASN A 306 -21.39 8.41 -12.37
N LEU A 307 -20.12 8.14 -12.71
CA LEU A 307 -18.97 8.78 -12.05
C LEU A 307 -18.96 10.28 -12.30
N THR A 308 -18.42 11.04 -11.36
CA THR A 308 -18.27 12.51 -11.53
C THR A 308 -17.26 12.87 -12.61
N ASP A 309 -16.24 12.02 -12.80
CA ASP A 309 -15.13 12.25 -13.71
C ASP A 309 -14.94 11.08 -14.68
N GLN A 310 -14.40 11.36 -15.86
CA GLN A 310 -14.08 10.34 -16.85
C GLN A 310 -12.88 9.52 -16.38
N PRO A 311 -12.98 8.16 -16.36
CA PRO A 311 -11.85 7.28 -16.08
C PRO A 311 -10.75 7.34 -17.14
N TRP A 312 -9.57 6.78 -16.83
CA TRP A 312 -8.35 6.92 -17.62
C TRP A 312 -7.94 5.65 -18.38
N ASN A 313 -8.63 4.53 -18.19
CA ASN A 313 -8.43 3.29 -18.93
C ASN A 313 -6.99 2.71 -18.84
N GLY A 314 -6.38 2.73 -17.67
CA GLY A 314 -5.01 2.26 -17.44
C GLY A 314 -4.92 0.76 -17.15
N TYR A 315 -5.14 0.37 -15.86
CA TYR A 315 -4.98 -1.02 -15.43
C TYR A 315 -5.92 -1.98 -16.16
N CYS A 316 -5.35 -3.10 -16.58
CA CYS A 316 -6.11 -4.31 -16.93
C CYS A 316 -5.35 -5.55 -16.44
N SER A 317 -6.08 -6.65 -16.23
CA SER A 317 -5.47 -7.94 -15.88
C SER A 317 -5.06 -8.70 -17.12
N LEU A 318 -4.02 -9.54 -16.97
CA LEU A 318 -3.53 -10.39 -18.05
C LEU A 318 -4.47 -11.59 -18.30
N ALA A 319 -4.53 -12.04 -19.56
CA ALA A 319 -5.36 -13.18 -19.95
C ALA A 319 -4.97 -14.46 -19.20
N GLU A 320 -3.69 -14.72 -19.03
CA GLU A 320 -3.18 -15.88 -18.29
C GLU A 320 -3.68 -15.89 -16.85
N PHE A 321 -3.68 -14.74 -16.17
CA PHE A 321 -4.13 -14.61 -14.80
C PHE A 321 -5.67 -14.75 -14.70
N TYR A 322 -6.42 -14.06 -15.55
CA TYR A 322 -7.89 -14.18 -15.64
C TYR A 322 -8.31 -15.63 -15.86
N ASN A 323 -7.65 -16.35 -16.78
CA ASN A 323 -7.94 -17.74 -17.12
C ASN A 323 -7.44 -18.75 -16.06
N SER A 324 -6.67 -18.34 -15.07
CA SER A 324 -6.24 -19.19 -13.94
C SER A 324 -7.38 -19.50 -12.97
N TYR A 325 -8.47 -18.73 -13.01
CA TYR A 325 -9.65 -18.98 -12.19
C TYR A 325 -10.51 -20.06 -12.84
N GLN A 326 -10.94 -21.02 -12.04
CA GLN A 326 -11.83 -22.10 -12.48
C GLN A 326 -13.24 -21.58 -12.79
N ASP A 327 -13.97 -22.30 -13.61
CA ASP A 327 -15.38 -22.03 -13.81
C ASP A 327 -16.15 -22.24 -12.49
N GLY A 328 -17.06 -21.32 -12.18
CA GLY A 328 -17.78 -21.33 -10.91
C GLY A 328 -17.05 -20.68 -9.73
N ASP A 329 -15.78 -20.27 -9.89
CA ASP A 329 -15.10 -19.46 -8.86
C ASP A 329 -15.83 -18.11 -8.72
N VAL A 330 -16.45 -17.89 -7.55
CA VAL A 330 -17.25 -16.67 -7.31
C VAL A 330 -16.42 -15.40 -7.42
N ARG A 331 -15.11 -15.49 -7.21
CA ARG A 331 -14.17 -14.36 -7.30
C ARG A 331 -13.96 -13.91 -8.75
N LYS A 332 -14.01 -14.83 -9.72
CA LYS A 332 -13.88 -14.51 -11.15
C LYS A 332 -15.05 -13.69 -11.67
N GLY A 333 -16.26 -14.02 -11.21
CA GLY A 333 -17.50 -13.46 -11.72
C GLY A 333 -17.96 -14.08 -13.04
N VAL A 334 -18.93 -13.44 -13.68
CA VAL A 334 -19.53 -13.89 -14.94
C VAL A 334 -19.34 -12.82 -16.01
N SER A 335 -18.66 -13.17 -17.09
CA SER A 335 -18.41 -12.26 -18.22
C SER A 335 -19.72 -11.67 -18.77
N GLY A 336 -19.77 -10.34 -18.92
CA GLY A 336 -20.94 -9.61 -19.42
C GLY A 336 -22.08 -9.48 -18.40
N ASN A 337 -21.91 -9.90 -17.15
CA ASN A 337 -22.91 -9.76 -16.09
C ASN A 337 -22.43 -8.81 -14.99
N GLN A 338 -22.71 -7.53 -15.14
CA GLN A 338 -22.33 -6.48 -14.18
C GLN A 338 -23.16 -6.48 -12.88
N ALA A 339 -24.25 -7.26 -12.83
CA ALA A 339 -25.04 -7.40 -11.60
C ALA A 339 -24.37 -8.31 -10.55
N ILE A 340 -23.36 -9.09 -10.98
CA ILE A 340 -22.60 -9.98 -10.10
C ILE A 340 -21.25 -9.33 -9.80
N ARG A 341 -20.92 -9.17 -8.51
CA ARG A 341 -19.60 -8.71 -8.06
C ARG A 341 -18.52 -9.68 -8.53
N ALA A 342 -17.40 -9.14 -8.97
CA ALA A 342 -16.33 -9.91 -9.56
C ALA A 342 -14.97 -9.22 -9.39
N ASN A 343 -13.89 -10.01 -9.32
CA ASN A 343 -12.53 -9.49 -9.43
C ASN A 343 -12.27 -8.82 -10.79
N PHE A 344 -13.03 -9.22 -11.81
CA PHE A 344 -12.83 -8.75 -13.18
C PHE A 344 -14.12 -8.22 -13.77
N LEU A 345 -14.04 -7.08 -14.42
CA LEU A 345 -15.06 -6.64 -15.36
C LEU A 345 -14.65 -7.18 -16.73
N ALA A 346 -15.45 -8.09 -17.28
CA ALA A 346 -15.19 -8.80 -18.53
C ALA A 346 -16.45 -8.84 -19.42
N GLY A 347 -16.28 -9.01 -20.74
CA GLY A 347 -17.38 -9.12 -21.69
C GLY A 347 -18.06 -7.77 -21.98
N LYS A 348 -19.30 -7.82 -22.46
CA LYS A 348 -20.09 -6.63 -22.80
C LYS A 348 -20.28 -5.74 -21.58
N GLN A 349 -20.09 -4.45 -21.78
CA GLN A 349 -20.29 -3.43 -20.76
C GLN A 349 -21.56 -2.62 -21.03
N PHE A 350 -22.26 -2.24 -19.98
CA PHE A 350 -23.56 -1.60 -20.06
C PHE A 350 -23.58 -0.27 -19.31
N GLN A 351 -24.49 0.61 -19.69
CA GLN A 351 -24.83 1.79 -18.94
C GLN A 351 -25.43 1.45 -17.57
N SER A 352 -25.63 2.44 -16.73
CA SER A 352 -26.18 2.26 -15.38
C SER A 352 -27.57 1.59 -15.32
N ASN A 353 -28.31 1.58 -16.45
CA ASN A 353 -29.58 0.88 -16.56
C ASN A 353 -29.44 -0.65 -16.76
N GLY A 354 -28.21 -1.16 -16.96
CA GLY A 354 -27.90 -2.57 -17.15
C GLY A 354 -28.43 -3.20 -18.46
N LYS A 355 -28.89 -2.37 -19.40
CA LYS A 355 -29.53 -2.82 -20.66
C LYS A 355 -28.81 -2.28 -21.89
N ASP A 356 -28.55 -1.00 -21.93
CA ASP A 356 -27.93 -0.34 -23.08
C ASP A 356 -26.42 -0.56 -23.03
N GLN A 357 -25.87 -1.18 -24.09
CA GLN A 357 -24.43 -1.40 -24.19
C GLN A 357 -23.70 -0.05 -24.26
N LEU A 358 -22.60 0.07 -23.51
CA LEU A 358 -21.70 1.20 -23.64
C LEU A 358 -21.18 1.33 -25.07
N GLN A 359 -21.05 2.57 -25.53
CA GLN A 359 -20.50 2.88 -26.85
C GLN A 359 -19.26 3.77 -26.68
N ASP A 360 -18.18 3.42 -27.35
CA ASP A 360 -17.01 4.28 -27.52
C ASP A 360 -16.98 4.81 -28.97
N PRO A 361 -17.51 6.01 -29.21
CA PRO A 361 -17.56 6.59 -30.56
C PRO A 361 -16.18 6.98 -31.09
N SER A 362 -15.18 7.02 -30.22
CA SER A 362 -13.77 7.31 -30.55
C SER A 362 -12.93 6.05 -30.69
N ALA A 363 -13.57 4.86 -30.65
CA ALA A 363 -12.87 3.61 -30.84
C ALA A 363 -12.25 3.56 -32.25
N ASP A 364 -10.94 3.36 -32.27
CA ASP A 364 -10.12 3.16 -33.46
C ASP A 364 -9.75 1.67 -33.66
N ASP A 365 -10.34 0.80 -32.83
CA ASP A 365 -10.17 -0.64 -32.88
C ASP A 365 -11.19 -1.31 -33.81
N SER A 366 -10.79 -2.47 -34.36
CA SER A 366 -11.60 -3.23 -35.31
C SER A 366 -12.89 -3.81 -34.71
N ASP A 367 -13.06 -3.72 -33.38
CA ASP A 367 -14.18 -4.32 -32.65
C ASP A 367 -15.48 -3.51 -32.75
N GLY A 368 -15.39 -2.29 -33.32
CA GLY A 368 -16.51 -1.37 -33.42
C GLY A 368 -16.80 -0.61 -32.11
N PRO A 369 -17.86 0.21 -32.09
CA PRO A 369 -18.11 1.14 -30.99
C PRO A 369 -18.66 0.50 -29.72
N GLY A 370 -19.17 -0.73 -29.76
CA GLY A 370 -19.75 -1.40 -28.60
C GLY A 370 -18.68 -1.92 -27.64
N VAL A 371 -18.64 -1.41 -26.40
CA VAL A 371 -17.58 -1.75 -25.45
C VAL A 371 -17.71 -3.19 -24.95
N VAL A 372 -16.65 -3.99 -25.18
CA VAL A 372 -16.51 -5.39 -24.74
C VAL A 372 -15.10 -5.58 -24.18
N PHE A 373 -14.98 -5.83 -22.88
CA PHE A 373 -13.66 -6.14 -22.30
C PHE A 373 -13.28 -7.58 -22.58
N THR A 374 -12.22 -7.77 -23.35
CA THR A 374 -11.67 -9.09 -23.70
C THR A 374 -10.50 -9.44 -22.78
N PRO A 375 -10.31 -10.72 -22.42
CA PRO A 375 -9.10 -11.12 -21.69
C PRO A 375 -7.82 -10.88 -22.50
N GLU A 376 -7.89 -11.03 -23.81
CA GLU A 376 -6.76 -10.88 -24.72
C GLU A 376 -6.35 -9.42 -24.82
N ILE A 377 -5.04 -9.18 -24.72
CA ILE A 377 -4.40 -7.89 -24.92
C ILE A 377 -3.65 -7.95 -26.24
N ASN A 378 -4.06 -7.15 -27.23
CA ASN A 378 -3.51 -7.21 -28.56
C ASN A 378 -2.10 -6.61 -28.69
N ALA A 379 -1.75 -5.67 -27.81
CA ALA A 379 -0.42 -5.04 -27.77
C ALA A 379 -0.14 -4.50 -26.36
N HIS A 380 1.13 -4.52 -25.93
CA HIS A 380 1.58 -3.77 -24.76
C HIS A 380 1.94 -2.33 -25.17
N PHE A 381 2.57 -2.20 -26.33
CA PHE A 381 3.09 -0.96 -26.90
C PHE A 381 3.17 -1.14 -28.44
N PRO A 382 2.95 -0.09 -29.26
CA PRO A 382 2.53 1.27 -28.89
C PRO A 382 1.00 1.46 -28.81
N ASN A 383 0.18 0.62 -29.45
CA ASN A 383 -1.26 0.88 -29.62
C ASN A 383 -2.10 -0.32 -29.16
N CYS A 384 -2.29 -0.44 -27.87
CA CYS A 384 -3.26 -1.37 -27.32
C CYS A 384 -4.69 -0.87 -27.61
N GLN A 385 -5.57 -1.77 -28.05
CA GLN A 385 -6.98 -1.46 -28.20
C GLN A 385 -7.60 -1.00 -26.88
N ARG A 386 -8.53 -0.04 -26.94
CA ARG A 386 -9.17 0.54 -25.76
C ARG A 386 -9.94 -0.47 -24.93
N GLN A 387 -10.50 -1.50 -25.56
CA GLN A 387 -11.30 -2.56 -24.95
C GLN A 387 -10.46 -3.73 -24.44
N ALA A 388 -9.24 -3.91 -24.95
CA ALA A 388 -8.38 -5.04 -24.63
C ALA A 388 -8.01 -5.11 -23.14
N GLY A 389 -8.02 -6.33 -22.58
CA GLY A 389 -7.78 -6.63 -21.18
C GLY A 389 -9.01 -6.46 -20.30
N VAL A 390 -9.28 -7.42 -19.40
CA VAL A 390 -10.33 -7.30 -18.38
C VAL A 390 -9.96 -6.27 -17.34
N ARG A 391 -10.92 -5.50 -16.82
CA ARG A 391 -10.68 -4.45 -15.85
C ARG A 391 -10.72 -4.98 -14.41
N ILE A 392 -10.03 -4.31 -13.50
CA ILE A 392 -10.02 -4.65 -12.08
C ILE A 392 -11.37 -4.25 -11.47
N GLY A 393 -12.16 -5.23 -11.05
CA GLY A 393 -13.51 -5.03 -10.51
C GLY A 393 -13.66 -5.42 -9.04
N LYS A 394 -12.55 -5.79 -8.38
CA LYS A 394 -12.56 -6.35 -7.03
C LYS A 394 -13.20 -5.43 -6.00
N PHE A 395 -12.78 -4.17 -5.96
CA PHE A 395 -13.37 -3.17 -5.09
C PHE A 395 -14.65 -2.61 -5.70
N GLU A 396 -15.66 -2.41 -4.87
CA GLU A 396 -16.92 -1.84 -5.34
C GLU A 396 -16.76 -0.38 -5.73
N PHE A 397 -17.24 -0.04 -6.90
CA PHE A 397 -17.35 1.34 -7.34
C PHE A 397 -18.71 1.89 -6.96
N ALA A 398 -18.74 2.82 -6.00
CA ALA A 398 -19.97 3.46 -5.60
C ALA A 398 -20.62 4.19 -6.79
N ASN A 399 -21.95 4.13 -6.88
CA ASN A 399 -22.67 4.96 -7.84
C ASN A 399 -22.42 6.44 -7.56
N LYS A 400 -22.05 7.22 -8.58
CA LYS A 400 -21.64 8.63 -8.48
C LYS A 400 -20.34 8.82 -7.68
N ALA A 401 -19.45 7.83 -7.69
CA ALA A 401 -18.15 7.98 -7.05
C ALA A 401 -17.35 9.13 -7.69
N THR A 402 -16.61 9.81 -6.86
CA THR A 402 -15.54 10.74 -7.24
C THR A 402 -14.31 9.95 -7.68
N PRO A 403 -13.24 10.59 -8.20
CA PRO A 403 -11.99 9.91 -8.51
C PRO A 403 -11.40 9.07 -7.37
N ASN A 404 -11.65 9.47 -6.13
CA ASN A 404 -11.21 8.73 -4.94
C ASN A 404 -12.37 7.95 -4.32
N LEU A 405 -12.11 6.68 -3.95
CA LEU A 405 -13.06 5.83 -3.25
C LEU A 405 -13.00 6.04 -1.74
N SER A 406 -14.06 5.58 -1.04
CA SER A 406 -14.11 5.51 0.44
C SER A 406 -14.05 4.07 0.96
N ASN A 407 -13.72 3.10 0.11
CA ASN A 407 -13.51 1.72 0.56
C ASN A 407 -12.20 1.65 1.36
N ASP A 408 -12.20 0.94 2.48
CA ASP A 408 -10.97 0.67 3.21
C ASP A 408 -10.13 -0.37 2.45
N PHE A 409 -8.82 -0.13 2.36
CA PHE A 409 -7.91 -1.03 1.65
C PHE A 409 -7.18 -1.97 2.64
N PRO A 410 -7.39 -3.30 2.57
CA PRO A 410 -6.76 -4.23 3.48
C PRO A 410 -5.27 -4.41 3.15
N ILE A 411 -4.40 -4.08 4.11
CA ILE A 411 -2.97 -4.42 4.05
C ILE A 411 -2.76 -5.85 4.57
N PHE A 412 -3.44 -6.22 5.66
CA PHE A 412 -3.44 -7.58 6.19
C PHE A 412 -4.86 -8.00 6.51
N ARG A 413 -5.25 -9.16 6.02
CA ARG A 413 -6.55 -9.78 6.32
C ARG A 413 -6.40 -11.28 6.65
N TYR A 414 -7.39 -11.83 7.32
CA TYR A 414 -7.35 -13.17 7.87
C TYR A 414 -7.07 -14.27 6.83
N ALA A 415 -7.62 -14.15 5.63
CA ALA A 415 -7.35 -15.09 4.55
C ALA A 415 -5.84 -15.14 4.18
N ASP A 416 -5.14 -13.98 4.15
CA ASP A 416 -3.69 -13.97 3.94
C ASP A 416 -2.95 -14.72 5.05
N ILE A 417 -3.35 -14.55 6.31
CA ILE A 417 -2.75 -15.24 7.45
C ILE A 417 -2.91 -16.77 7.35
N LEU A 418 -4.10 -17.23 6.92
CA LEU A 418 -4.32 -18.66 6.68
C LEU A 418 -3.39 -19.19 5.57
N LEU A 419 -3.23 -18.43 4.49
CA LEU A 419 -2.37 -18.80 3.37
C LEU A 419 -0.88 -18.71 3.71
N VAL A 420 -0.45 -17.73 4.53
CA VAL A 420 0.92 -17.66 5.08
C VAL A 420 1.24 -18.90 5.92
N LYS A 421 0.32 -19.27 6.83
CA LYS A 421 0.49 -20.48 7.65
C LYS A 421 0.52 -21.74 6.78
N ALA A 422 -0.40 -21.86 5.84
CA ALA A 422 -0.45 -23.01 4.93
C ALA A 422 0.85 -23.17 4.14
N GLU A 423 1.39 -22.07 3.59
CA GLU A 423 2.65 -22.10 2.85
C GLU A 423 3.83 -22.47 3.76
N ALA A 424 3.92 -21.89 4.97
CA ALA A 424 5.00 -22.20 5.91
C ALA A 424 4.99 -23.67 6.36
N LEU A 425 3.82 -24.24 6.64
CA LEU A 425 3.64 -25.65 6.95
C LEU A 425 4.05 -26.54 5.76
N TRP A 426 3.55 -26.23 4.57
CA TRP A 426 3.86 -26.97 3.36
C TRP A 426 5.36 -26.94 3.02
N ARG A 427 6.04 -25.80 3.19
CA ARG A 427 7.49 -25.68 2.95
C ARG A 427 8.32 -26.49 3.94
N LYS A 428 7.81 -26.75 5.14
CA LYS A 428 8.41 -27.67 6.11
C LYS A 428 8.13 -29.12 5.76
N SER A 429 6.92 -29.41 5.28
CA SER A 429 6.48 -30.75 4.90
C SER A 429 5.42 -30.66 3.79
N ALA A 430 5.80 -31.02 2.58
CA ALA A 430 4.91 -30.89 1.40
C ALA A 430 3.60 -31.70 1.49
N GLY A 431 3.52 -32.69 2.39
CA GLY A 431 2.31 -33.49 2.65
C GLY A 431 1.53 -33.04 3.88
N ASP A 432 1.79 -31.89 4.46
CA ASP A 432 1.13 -31.41 5.67
C ASP A 432 -0.39 -31.28 5.49
N ALA A 433 -1.16 -32.06 6.25
CA ALA A 433 -2.63 -32.07 6.15
C ALA A 433 -3.26 -30.77 6.64
N SER A 434 -2.62 -30.08 7.59
CA SER A 434 -3.11 -28.78 8.08
C SER A 434 -2.94 -27.69 7.01
N ALA A 435 -1.82 -27.71 6.26
CA ALA A 435 -1.62 -26.82 5.13
C ALA A 435 -2.73 -26.97 4.08
N LEU A 436 -3.04 -28.23 3.71
CA LEU A 436 -4.12 -28.57 2.78
C LEU A 436 -5.48 -28.07 3.30
N ALA A 437 -5.77 -28.30 4.58
CA ALA A 437 -7.03 -27.90 5.20
C ALA A 437 -7.22 -26.37 5.17
N LEU A 438 -6.16 -25.58 5.47
CA LEU A 438 -6.20 -24.11 5.44
C LEU A 438 -6.48 -23.58 4.04
N VAL A 439 -5.82 -24.11 3.01
CA VAL A 439 -6.08 -23.70 1.62
C VAL A 439 -7.51 -24.07 1.21
N ASN A 440 -8.00 -25.23 1.60
CA ASN A 440 -9.34 -25.70 1.27
C ASN A 440 -10.46 -24.88 1.95
N GLN A 441 -10.21 -24.20 3.08
CA GLN A 441 -11.14 -23.24 3.64
C GLN A 441 -11.38 -22.06 2.66
N ILE A 442 -10.30 -21.52 2.07
CA ILE A 442 -10.36 -20.45 1.07
C ILE A 442 -11.13 -20.93 -0.18
N ARG A 443 -10.80 -22.12 -0.68
CA ARG A 443 -11.45 -22.70 -1.86
C ARG A 443 -12.93 -22.98 -1.65
N THR A 444 -13.31 -23.46 -0.47
CA THR A 444 -14.74 -23.68 -0.11
C THR A 444 -15.51 -22.38 -0.16
N ARG A 445 -14.96 -21.29 0.41
CA ARG A 445 -15.58 -19.97 0.32
C ARG A 445 -15.68 -19.47 -1.12
N ALA A 446 -14.67 -19.76 -1.94
CA ALA A 446 -14.65 -19.40 -3.36
C ALA A 446 -15.63 -20.24 -4.22
N GLY A 447 -16.29 -21.26 -3.66
CA GLY A 447 -17.24 -22.10 -4.36
C GLY A 447 -16.59 -23.12 -5.30
N VAL A 448 -15.29 -23.42 -5.14
CA VAL A 448 -14.54 -24.33 -6.01
C VAL A 448 -14.14 -25.61 -5.27
N ALA A 449 -13.92 -26.70 -6.02
CA ALA A 449 -13.56 -28.00 -5.47
C ALA A 449 -12.29 -27.93 -4.61
N ALA A 450 -12.31 -28.61 -3.48
CA ALA A 450 -11.16 -28.76 -2.60
C ALA A 450 -10.01 -29.47 -3.33
N PHE A 451 -8.77 -29.08 -3.01
CA PHE A 451 -7.59 -29.84 -3.42
C PHE A 451 -7.50 -31.14 -2.61
N THR A 452 -6.97 -32.19 -3.23
CA THR A 452 -6.66 -33.46 -2.56
C THR A 452 -5.20 -33.53 -2.08
N SER A 453 -4.34 -32.71 -2.67
CA SER A 453 -2.94 -32.51 -2.30
C SER A 453 -2.52 -31.10 -2.69
N LEU A 454 -1.37 -30.62 -2.21
CA LEU A 454 -0.83 -29.31 -2.54
C LEU A 454 0.52 -29.42 -3.24
N THR A 455 0.66 -28.70 -4.33
CA THR A 455 1.96 -28.39 -4.96
C THR A 455 2.34 -26.93 -4.71
N ALA A 456 3.58 -26.57 -5.03
CA ALA A 456 4.02 -25.17 -5.00
C ALA A 456 3.18 -24.29 -5.93
N ASP A 457 2.83 -24.81 -7.11
CA ASP A 457 2.04 -24.07 -8.10
C ASP A 457 0.58 -23.91 -7.65
N ASP A 458 -0.02 -24.90 -6.95
CA ASP A 458 -1.35 -24.77 -6.36
C ASP A 458 -1.40 -23.66 -5.29
N LEU A 459 -0.40 -23.63 -4.41
CA LEU A 459 -0.28 -22.60 -3.37
C LEU A 459 -0.13 -21.22 -3.99
N LEU A 460 0.80 -21.06 -4.93
CA LEU A 460 1.02 -19.77 -5.60
C LEU A 460 -0.21 -19.31 -6.38
N ALA A 461 -0.90 -20.24 -7.07
CA ALA A 461 -2.10 -19.94 -7.82
C ALA A 461 -3.27 -19.54 -6.89
N GLU A 462 -3.48 -20.27 -5.77
CA GLU A 462 -4.56 -19.94 -4.84
C GLU A 462 -4.29 -18.63 -4.11
N ARG A 463 -3.02 -18.34 -3.74
CA ARG A 463 -2.64 -17.04 -3.20
C ARG A 463 -2.95 -15.91 -4.18
N GLY A 464 -2.60 -16.06 -5.46
CA GLY A 464 -2.91 -15.06 -6.49
C GLY A 464 -4.43 -14.84 -6.63
N ARG A 465 -5.24 -15.90 -6.72
CA ARG A 465 -6.70 -15.79 -6.83
C ARG A 465 -7.33 -15.11 -5.61
N GLU A 466 -6.83 -15.42 -4.42
CA GLU A 466 -7.36 -14.87 -3.18
C GLU A 466 -6.92 -13.42 -2.94
N MET A 467 -5.62 -13.15 -3.11
CA MET A 467 -4.98 -11.87 -2.81
C MET A 467 -4.87 -10.95 -4.02
N PHE A 468 -5.62 -11.23 -5.11
CA PHE A 468 -5.61 -10.44 -6.34
C PHE A 468 -5.71 -8.95 -6.04
N PHE A 469 -4.79 -8.17 -6.59
CA PHE A 469 -4.75 -6.72 -6.49
C PHE A 469 -4.73 -6.19 -5.02
N GLU A 470 -3.94 -6.86 -4.16
CA GLU A 470 -3.65 -6.44 -2.78
C GLU A 470 -2.14 -6.23 -2.53
N ALA A 471 -1.36 -5.97 -3.58
CA ALA A 471 0.07 -5.63 -3.57
C ALA A 471 1.02 -6.71 -3.00
N TRP A 472 0.64 -8.00 -3.05
CA TRP A 472 1.48 -9.09 -2.55
C TRP A 472 2.01 -10.02 -3.64
N ARG A 473 1.44 -9.99 -4.83
CA ARG A 473 1.72 -10.97 -5.89
C ARG A 473 3.17 -10.99 -6.32
N ARG A 474 3.81 -9.83 -6.49
CA ARG A 474 5.22 -9.74 -6.86
C ARG A 474 6.11 -10.45 -5.84
N SER A 475 5.91 -10.21 -4.54
CA SER A 475 6.64 -10.87 -3.45
C SER A 475 6.45 -12.38 -3.49
N ASP A 476 5.23 -12.85 -3.76
CA ASP A 476 4.91 -14.27 -3.90
C ASP A 476 5.67 -14.88 -5.10
N LEU A 477 5.65 -14.24 -6.26
CA LEU A 477 6.39 -14.69 -7.45
C LEU A 477 7.89 -14.80 -7.20
N VAL A 478 8.48 -13.83 -6.50
CA VAL A 478 9.91 -13.86 -6.11
C VAL A 478 10.18 -15.06 -5.19
N ARG A 479 9.35 -15.24 -4.14
CA ARG A 479 9.52 -16.32 -3.15
C ARG A 479 9.34 -17.71 -3.73
N PHE A 480 8.48 -17.86 -4.75
CA PHE A 480 8.28 -19.12 -5.46
C PHE A 480 9.24 -19.31 -6.65
N GLY A 481 10.18 -18.39 -6.89
CA GLY A 481 11.14 -18.46 -7.99
C GLY A 481 10.50 -18.35 -9.39
N LYS A 482 9.34 -17.71 -9.47
CA LYS A 482 8.58 -17.54 -10.73
C LYS A 482 8.70 -16.13 -11.33
N TYR A 483 9.24 -15.16 -10.57
CA TYR A 483 9.31 -13.77 -11.01
C TYR A 483 10.15 -13.59 -12.28
N ASP A 484 11.28 -14.29 -12.39
CA ASP A 484 12.24 -14.16 -13.50
C ASP A 484 11.80 -14.90 -14.77
N ALA A 485 10.79 -15.76 -14.68
CA ALA A 485 10.27 -16.52 -15.81
C ALA A 485 9.66 -15.62 -16.88
N LYS A 486 9.71 -16.08 -18.14
CA LYS A 486 8.94 -15.48 -19.22
C LYS A 486 7.45 -15.66 -18.96
N ARG A 487 6.68 -14.60 -19.16
CA ARG A 487 5.21 -14.61 -19.11
C ARG A 487 4.66 -13.65 -20.16
N GLN A 488 3.34 -13.53 -20.26
CA GLN A 488 2.70 -12.65 -21.24
C GLN A 488 3.30 -11.24 -21.16
N TRP A 489 3.80 -10.74 -22.28
CA TRP A 489 4.43 -9.42 -22.46
C TRP A 489 5.74 -9.18 -21.68
N LYS A 490 6.21 -10.15 -20.90
CA LYS A 490 7.46 -10.03 -20.14
C LYS A 490 8.48 -11.08 -20.62
N PRO A 491 9.70 -10.69 -21.03
CA PRO A 491 10.79 -11.64 -21.28
C PRO A 491 11.24 -12.32 -19.99
N ALA A 492 12.00 -13.41 -20.10
CA ALA A 492 12.76 -13.92 -18.97
C ALA A 492 13.80 -12.89 -18.54
N THR A 493 14.01 -12.75 -17.23
CA THR A 493 14.95 -11.77 -16.66
C THR A 493 15.97 -12.43 -15.74
N GLN A 494 17.02 -11.70 -15.38
CA GLN A 494 18.01 -12.17 -14.41
C GLN A 494 17.50 -11.96 -12.96
N PRO A 495 17.93 -12.79 -11.99
CA PRO A 495 17.52 -12.66 -10.58
C PRO A 495 17.81 -11.30 -9.93
N CYS A 496 18.82 -10.56 -10.42
CA CYS A 496 19.10 -9.21 -9.93
C CYS A 496 17.98 -8.20 -10.26
N LYS A 497 17.08 -8.52 -11.21
CA LYS A 497 15.89 -7.72 -11.53
C LYS A 497 14.70 -7.95 -10.58
N GLN A 498 14.85 -8.83 -9.60
CA GLN A 498 13.85 -9.04 -8.54
C GLN A 498 13.72 -7.87 -7.58
N VAL A 499 14.64 -6.94 -7.57
CA VAL A 499 14.58 -5.69 -6.82
C VAL A 499 14.60 -4.50 -7.76
N TRP A 500 13.98 -3.41 -7.34
CA TRP A 500 13.96 -2.15 -8.08
C TRP A 500 15.29 -1.40 -7.93
N PRO A 501 15.66 -0.56 -8.91
CA PRO A 501 16.83 0.30 -8.76
C PRO A 501 16.60 1.37 -7.69
N ILE A 502 17.68 1.78 -7.03
CA ILE A 502 17.66 3.02 -6.24
C ILE A 502 17.53 4.19 -7.22
N PRO A 503 16.60 5.15 -7.00
CA PRO A 503 16.39 6.26 -7.91
C PRO A 503 17.67 7.05 -8.17
N ARG A 504 17.92 7.44 -9.40
CA ARG A 504 19.15 8.17 -9.79
C ARG A 504 19.35 9.44 -8.97
N SER A 505 18.28 10.19 -8.72
CA SER A 505 18.32 11.41 -7.91
C SER A 505 18.78 11.17 -6.47
N GLN A 506 18.52 9.99 -5.90
CA GLN A 506 18.97 9.64 -4.56
C GLN A 506 20.45 9.26 -4.52
N ILE A 507 20.93 8.53 -5.54
CA ILE A 507 22.38 8.23 -5.69
C ILE A 507 23.15 9.52 -5.85
N ASP A 508 22.67 10.47 -6.67
CA ASP A 508 23.35 11.75 -6.90
C ASP A 508 23.37 12.64 -5.63
N ALA A 509 22.32 12.58 -4.81
CA ALA A 509 22.26 13.33 -3.55
C ALA A 509 23.09 12.71 -2.42
N ASN A 510 23.26 11.39 -2.41
CA ASN A 510 23.95 10.66 -1.34
C ASN A 510 24.98 9.67 -1.94
N SER A 511 26.23 10.08 -1.94
CA SER A 511 27.38 9.31 -2.46
C SER A 511 27.67 8.00 -1.70
N ASN A 512 27.06 7.79 -0.52
CA ASN A 512 27.20 6.53 0.24
C ASN A 512 26.19 5.48 -0.17
N LEU A 513 25.20 5.83 -1.01
CA LEU A 513 24.28 4.87 -1.58
C LEU A 513 24.96 4.09 -2.71
N LYS A 514 24.71 2.79 -2.74
CA LYS A 514 25.17 1.88 -3.77
C LYS A 514 23.98 1.35 -4.55
N GLN A 515 24.04 1.49 -5.88
CA GLN A 515 23.01 0.97 -6.76
C GLN A 515 22.89 -0.56 -6.65
N ASN A 516 21.67 -1.07 -6.81
CA ASN A 516 21.42 -2.50 -6.90
C ASN A 516 22.08 -3.10 -8.16
N PRO A 517 22.55 -4.35 -8.12
CA PRO A 517 23.06 -5.04 -9.31
C PRO A 517 22.06 -4.97 -10.47
N CYS A 518 22.56 -4.97 -11.69
CA CYS A 518 21.80 -4.84 -12.94
C CYS A 518 21.34 -3.42 -13.34
N TYR A 519 21.68 -2.37 -12.56
CA TYR A 519 21.23 -1.00 -12.86
C TYR A 519 22.38 0.01 -12.86
#